data_4fc05b6c3dce816cded4d412fe2b6e45
#
_entry.id   4fc05b6c3dce816cded4d412fe2b6e45
#
_cell.length_a   1.000
_cell.length_b   1.000
_cell.length_c   1.000
_cell.angle_alpha   90.00
_cell.angle_beta   90.00
_cell.angle_gamma   90.00
#
_symmetry.space_group_name_H-M   'P 1'
#
loop_
_entity.id
_entity.type
_entity.pdbx_description
1 polymer ?
#
loop_
_entity_poly.entity_id
_entity_poly.type
_entity_poly.pdbx_seq_one_letter_code
_entity_poly.pdbx_strand_id
1 'polypeptide(L)' 'MKKVTSVTVWNDSAGYRISVTYSEVDPKTRKVTADNIRENYVLSDPTEIETAAGLTALAQDIVSAGDAE' A
#
# COMPACT_ATOMS: atom_id res chain seq x y z
N MET A 1 -6.40 8.27 15.91
CA MET A 1 -6.16 8.59 14.48
C MET A 1 -5.15 7.62 13.91
N LYS A 2 -5.49 6.99 12.82
CA LYS A 2 -4.61 6.05 12.13
C LYS A 2 -3.83 6.78 11.06
N LYS A 3 -2.51 6.58 11.03
CA LYS A 3 -1.65 7.17 10.02
C LYS A 3 -0.95 6.06 9.25
N VAL A 4 -1.20 5.98 7.95
CA VAL A 4 -0.53 5.01 7.09
C VAL A 4 0.92 5.43 6.89
N THR A 5 1.83 4.52 7.18
CA THR A 5 3.28 4.76 7.08
C THR A 5 3.92 4.03 5.92
N SER A 6 3.32 2.93 5.47
CA SER A 6 3.81 2.24 4.28
C SER A 6 2.70 1.44 3.62
N VAL A 7 2.84 1.23 2.33
CA VAL A 7 1.88 0.49 1.51
C VAL A 7 2.65 -0.41 0.56
N THR A 8 2.25 -1.66 0.46
CA THR A 8 2.76 -2.60 -0.52
C THR A 8 1.60 -3.10 -1.37
N VAL A 9 1.77 -3.05 -2.68
CA VAL A 9 0.76 -3.55 -3.62
C VAL A 9 1.38 -4.69 -4.42
N TRP A 10 0.63 -5.79 -4.58
CA TRP A 10 1.07 -6.86 -5.46
C TRP A 10 -0.13 -7.50 -6.15
N ASN A 11 0.16 -8.16 -7.27
CA ASN A 11 -0.83 -8.85 -8.06
C ASN A 11 -0.43 -10.32 -8.16
N ASP A 12 -1.31 -11.20 -7.73
CA ASP A 12 -1.08 -12.64 -7.80
C ASP A 12 -2.30 -13.35 -8.43
N SER A 13 -2.36 -14.67 -8.33
CA SER A 13 -3.46 -15.44 -8.92
C SER A 13 -4.82 -15.12 -8.30
N ALA A 14 -4.85 -14.54 -7.12
CA ALA A 14 -6.09 -14.12 -6.45
C ALA A 14 -6.51 -12.69 -6.84
N GLY A 15 -5.67 -11.96 -7.58
CA GLY A 15 -5.90 -10.59 -8.00
C GLY A 15 -5.00 -9.61 -7.26
N TYR A 16 -5.40 -8.35 -7.24
CA TYR A 16 -4.65 -7.30 -6.56
C TYR A 16 -4.85 -7.35 -5.06
N ARG A 17 -3.76 -7.27 -4.34
CA ARG A 17 -3.76 -7.21 -2.89
C ARG A 17 -2.97 -6.00 -2.41
N ILE A 18 -3.33 -5.51 -1.25
CA ILE A 18 -2.64 -4.39 -0.62
C ILE A 18 -2.30 -4.76 0.83
N SER A 19 -1.08 -4.47 1.22
CA SER A 19 -0.63 -4.56 2.61
C SER A 19 -0.38 -3.14 3.10
N VAL A 20 -1.00 -2.78 4.21
CA VAL A 20 -0.92 -1.44 4.78
C VAL A 20 -0.30 -1.53 6.15
N THR A 21 0.71 -0.71 6.39
CA THR A 21 1.29 -0.53 7.72
C THR A 21 0.87 0.84 8.22
N TYR A 22 0.39 0.90 9.44
CA TYR A 22 -0.04 2.17 10.03
C TYR A 22 0.29 2.24 11.51
N SER A 23 0.26 3.44 12.03
CA SER A 23 0.41 3.73 13.44
C SER A 23 -0.87 4.38 13.96
N GLU A 24 -1.20 4.15 15.21
CA GLU A 24 -2.32 4.79 15.86
C GLU A 24 -1.82 5.86 16.83
N VAL A 25 -2.32 7.08 16.68
CA VAL A 25 -1.90 8.23 17.46
C VAL A 25 -3.11 8.78 18.21
N ASP A 26 -2.95 9.03 19.50
CA ASP A 26 -3.97 9.71 20.29
C ASP A 26 -3.86 11.21 20.01
N PRO A 27 -4.88 11.85 19.41
CA PRO A 27 -4.81 13.26 19.05
C PRO A 27 -4.80 14.19 20.27
N LYS A 28 -5.25 13.72 21.44
CA LYS A 28 -5.28 14.52 22.66
C LYS A 28 -3.93 14.54 23.36
N THR A 29 -3.33 13.37 23.56
CA THR A 29 -2.04 13.25 24.24
C THR A 29 -0.86 13.38 23.30
N ARG A 30 -1.10 13.25 21.97
CA ARG A 30 -0.09 13.24 20.91
C ARG A 30 0.91 12.10 21.05
N LYS A 31 0.48 11.03 21.70
CA LYS A 31 1.31 9.84 21.88
C LYS A 31 0.92 8.75 20.88
N VAL A 32 1.91 7.98 20.44
CA VAL A 32 1.66 6.79 19.65
C VAL A 32 1.16 5.70 20.57
N THR A 33 -0.08 5.26 20.36
CA THR A 33 -0.71 4.22 21.17
C THR A 33 -0.50 2.84 20.60
N ALA A 34 -0.26 2.74 19.27
CA ALA A 34 0.10 1.50 18.61
C ALA A 34 0.95 1.83 17.40
N ASP A 35 1.94 0.99 17.10
CA ASP A 35 2.88 1.25 16.00
C ASP A 35 3.10 -0.01 15.19
N ASN A 36 3.42 0.17 13.91
CA ASN A 36 3.74 -0.91 12.98
C ASN A 36 2.62 -1.96 12.86
N ILE A 37 1.37 -1.54 12.91
CA ILE A 37 0.24 -2.43 12.70
C ILE A 37 0.13 -2.70 11.20
N ARG A 38 0.12 -3.98 10.83
CA ARG A 38 0.03 -4.40 9.44
C ARG A 38 -1.28 -5.13 9.18
N GLU A 39 -1.96 -4.74 8.13
CA GLU A 39 -3.18 -5.41 7.67
C GLU A 39 -3.10 -5.65 6.17
N ASN A 40 -3.65 -6.78 5.73
CA ASN A 40 -3.66 -7.18 4.33
C ASN A 40 -5.10 -7.27 3.83
N TYR A 41 -5.33 -6.75 2.64
CA TYR A 41 -6.66 -6.74 2.03
C TYR A 41 -6.58 -7.23 0.59
N VAL A 42 -7.65 -7.87 0.13
CA VAL A 42 -7.84 -8.15 -1.29
C VAL A 42 -8.66 -7.01 -1.86
N LEU A 43 -8.20 -6.42 -2.96
CA LEU A 43 -8.92 -5.33 -3.62
C LEU A 43 -10.02 -5.91 -4.50
N SER A 44 -11.24 -5.43 -4.34
CA SER A 44 -12.39 -5.87 -5.14
C SER A 44 -13.11 -4.73 -5.84
N ASP A 45 -12.93 -3.50 -5.37
CA ASP A 45 -13.52 -2.32 -5.99
C ASP A 45 -12.75 -1.97 -7.28
N PRO A 46 -13.43 -1.82 -8.45
CA PRO A 46 -12.75 -1.50 -9.69
C PRO A 46 -11.88 -0.24 -9.64
N THR A 47 -12.30 0.78 -8.89
CA THR A 47 -11.53 2.02 -8.75
C THR A 47 -10.24 1.77 -7.96
N GLU A 48 -10.32 0.98 -6.91
CA GLU A 48 -9.16 0.60 -6.11
C GLU A 48 -8.18 -0.24 -6.93
N ILE A 49 -8.68 -1.19 -7.70
CA ILE A 49 -7.87 -2.04 -8.58
C ILE A 49 -7.16 -1.18 -9.62
N GLU A 50 -7.85 -0.19 -10.19
CA GLU A 50 -7.26 0.72 -11.17
C GLU A 50 -6.10 1.52 -10.56
N THR A 51 -6.26 2.01 -9.34
CA THR A 51 -5.19 2.73 -8.64
C THR A 51 -3.99 1.82 -8.39
N ALA A 52 -4.23 0.59 -7.94
CA ALA A 52 -3.17 -0.38 -7.69
C ALA A 52 -2.45 -0.76 -8.99
N ALA A 53 -3.19 -0.94 -10.07
CA ALA A 53 -2.63 -1.24 -11.38
C ALA A 53 -1.75 -0.09 -11.88
N GLY A 54 -2.17 1.16 -11.66
CA GLY A 54 -1.40 2.34 -12.02
C GLY A 54 -0.07 2.41 -11.27
N LEU A 55 -0.08 2.11 -9.98
CA LEU A 55 1.14 2.07 -9.17
C LEU A 55 2.08 0.95 -9.63
N THR A 56 1.53 -0.21 -9.95
CA THR A 56 2.31 -1.35 -10.46
C THR A 56 2.94 -1.01 -11.81
N ALA A 57 2.20 -0.34 -12.69
CA ALA A 57 2.69 0.10 -13.98
C ALA A 57 3.83 1.12 -13.83
N LEU A 58 3.71 2.04 -12.89
CA LEU A 58 4.76 3.01 -12.58
C LEU A 58 6.04 2.28 -12.14
N ALA A 59 5.92 1.32 -11.24
CA ALA A 59 7.06 0.55 -10.77
C ALA A 59 7.70 -0.25 -11.90
N GLN A 60 6.89 -0.83 -12.78
CA GLN A 60 7.37 -1.56 -13.95
C GLN A 60 8.15 -0.66 -14.90
N ASP A 61 7.66 0.55 -15.12
CA ASP A 61 8.34 1.53 -15.97
C ASP A 61 9.71 1.92 -15.40
N ILE A 62 9.80 2.10 -14.09
CA ILE A 62 11.06 2.44 -13.43
C ILE A 62 12.07 1.29 -13.58
N VAL A 63 11.63 0.06 -13.35
CA VAL A 63 12.50 -1.13 -13.48
C VAL A 63 12.94 -1.31 -14.93
N SER A 64 12.02 -1.15 -15.89
CA SER A 64 12.34 -1.31 -17.30
C SER A 64 13.29 -0.24 -17.81
N ALA A 65 13.19 0.97 -17.30
CA ALA A 65 14.12 2.05 -17.64
C ALA A 65 15.55 1.71 -17.20
N GLY A 66 15.70 1.09 -16.02
CA GLY A 66 16.99 0.59 -15.57
C GLY A 66 17.56 -0.51 -16.45
N ASP A 67 16.69 -1.39 -16.93
CA ASP A 67 17.09 -2.50 -17.80
C ASP A 67 17.52 -2.05 -19.21
N ALA A 68 17.02 -0.90 -19.65
CA ALA A 68 17.31 -0.36 -20.98
C ALA A 68 18.76 0.15 -21.11
N GLU A 69 19.45 0.25 -20.03
CA GLU A 69 20.87 0.65 -20.03
C GLU A 69 21.78 -0.54 -20.17
#